data_098b72cec1da00afe2ce220fd2fe0f0c
#
_entry.id   098b72cec1da00afe2ce220fd2fe0f0c
#
_cell.length_a   1.000
_cell.length_b   1.000
_cell.length_c   1.000
_cell.angle_alpha   90.00
_cell.angle_beta   90.00
_cell.angle_gamma   90.00
#
_symmetry.space_group_name_H-M   'P 1'
#
loop_
_entity.id
_entity.type
_entity.pdbx_description
1 polymer ?
#
loop_
_entity_poly.entity_id
_entity_poly.type
_entity_poly.pdbx_seq_one_letter_code
_entity_poly.pdbx_strand_id
1 'polypeptide(L)'
;MLVAGQFTLIPDSAFEQALINLGIDNALDGVVASSSISAIDTLIISNSNIENLEGISGFHSLTYLDCSVNNLDTLDLTVNYLTFLDCSGNNLEYIDISNHLALLTFKCNYNEFSQLDVNANTSLLYFECYENQLVSLDVSSNIFLTELRCNANQLSYLDVEGLDMYVLVCDNNQLTTIDNLSDNVSLKFLSCSNNNFYSLLLSAHPQLNWVSCSNNQLFQLDISSQAGLNYLFTWGNPSLNCINVSDVVVANATWSVWDGQSGNIDGHHYFSANCSISSVNEFKDCKKISSVFNMYGQETQLIKNTPLLYRYDDGTIQKKLILK
;
A
#
# COMPACT_ATOMS: atom_id res chain seq x y z
N MET A 1 -25.25 -39.23 19.96
CA MET A 1 -23.90 -39.49 19.44
C MET A 1 -23.86 -38.88 18.07
N LEU A 2 -23.25 -37.67 17.95
CA LEU A 2 -23.08 -37.01 16.66
C LEU A 2 -22.20 -37.92 15.80
N VAL A 3 -22.60 -38.19 14.58
CA VAL A 3 -21.80 -38.97 13.62
C VAL A 3 -20.69 -38.04 13.14
N ALA A 4 -19.44 -38.41 13.35
CA ALA A 4 -18.30 -37.65 12.91
C ALA A 4 -18.41 -37.36 11.37
N GLY A 5 -18.40 -36.08 10.98
CA GLY A 5 -18.53 -35.63 9.59
C GLY A 5 -19.92 -35.05 9.21
N GLN A 6 -20.93 -35.09 10.09
CA GLN A 6 -22.23 -34.46 9.81
C GLN A 6 -22.32 -33.00 10.29
N PHE A 7 -21.49 -32.61 11.24
CA PHE A 7 -21.50 -31.26 11.80
C PHE A 7 -20.08 -30.69 11.87
N THR A 8 -19.98 -29.42 11.63
CA THR A 8 -18.78 -28.59 11.81
C THR A 8 -18.93 -27.80 13.10
N LEU A 9 -17.93 -27.82 13.96
CA LEU A 9 -17.88 -27.06 15.19
C LEU A 9 -17.75 -25.58 14.90
N ILE A 10 -18.57 -24.74 15.53
CA ILE A 10 -18.54 -23.28 15.47
C ILE A 10 -18.58 -22.77 16.91
N PRO A 11 -17.45 -22.71 17.62
CA PRO A 11 -17.43 -22.39 19.05
C PRO A 11 -17.72 -20.92 19.35
N ASP A 12 -17.48 -20.02 18.39
CA ASP A 12 -17.81 -18.60 18.54
C ASP A 12 -19.29 -18.37 18.29
N SER A 13 -20.02 -17.96 19.34
CA SER A 13 -21.44 -17.73 19.25
C SER A 13 -21.86 -16.57 18.37
N ALA A 14 -20.98 -15.59 18.15
CA ALA A 14 -21.23 -14.49 17.24
C ALA A 14 -21.06 -14.94 15.78
N PHE A 15 -20.10 -15.82 15.50
CA PHE A 15 -19.97 -16.46 14.20
C PHE A 15 -21.17 -17.34 13.88
N GLU A 16 -21.57 -18.20 14.83
CA GLU A 16 -22.77 -19.04 14.66
C GLU A 16 -24.04 -18.18 14.48
N GLN A 17 -24.19 -17.09 15.25
CA GLN A 17 -25.31 -16.17 15.07
C GLN A 17 -25.29 -15.50 13.69
N ALA A 18 -24.12 -15.18 13.15
CA ALA A 18 -24.00 -14.65 11.78
C ALA A 18 -24.46 -15.68 10.75
N LEU A 19 -24.13 -16.97 10.92
CA LEU A 19 -24.63 -18.06 10.07
C LEU A 19 -26.14 -18.22 10.17
N ILE A 20 -26.73 -18.10 11.37
CA ILE A 20 -28.18 -18.12 11.57
C ILE A 20 -28.84 -16.94 10.85
N ASN A 21 -28.30 -15.74 10.97
CA ASN A 21 -28.82 -14.54 10.31
C ASN A 21 -28.80 -14.66 8.77
N LEU A 22 -27.83 -15.40 8.22
CA LEU A 22 -27.73 -15.72 6.80
C LEU A 22 -28.65 -16.89 6.38
N GLY A 23 -29.32 -17.56 7.33
CA GLY A 23 -30.17 -18.73 7.07
C GLY A 23 -29.39 -20.00 6.74
N ILE A 24 -28.10 -20.04 7.07
CA ILE A 24 -27.19 -21.18 6.86
C ILE A 24 -27.35 -22.18 8.01
N ASP A 25 -27.58 -21.66 9.19
CA ASP A 25 -27.85 -22.42 10.40
C ASP A 25 -29.23 -22.06 11.01
N ASN A 26 -29.70 -22.82 12.00
CA ASN A 26 -31.03 -22.66 12.58
C ASN A 26 -31.06 -22.64 14.10
N ALA A 27 -29.96 -22.93 14.78
CA ALA A 27 -29.87 -22.98 16.24
C ALA A 27 -28.53 -22.53 16.74
N LEU A 28 -28.47 -21.87 17.88
CA LEU A 28 -27.25 -21.47 18.56
C LEU A 28 -26.81 -22.61 19.48
N ASP A 29 -26.16 -23.64 18.95
CA ASP A 29 -25.78 -24.86 19.64
C ASP A 29 -24.30 -25.26 19.50
N GLY A 30 -23.49 -24.40 18.90
CA GLY A 30 -22.03 -24.56 18.74
C GLY A 30 -21.65 -25.42 17.54
N VAL A 31 -22.61 -25.77 16.67
CA VAL A 31 -22.33 -26.60 15.48
C VAL A 31 -23.23 -26.22 14.31
N VAL A 32 -22.71 -26.36 13.10
CA VAL A 32 -23.50 -26.23 11.87
C VAL A 32 -23.46 -27.53 11.07
N ALA A 33 -24.52 -27.87 10.36
CA ALA A 33 -24.51 -29.02 9.47
C ALA A 33 -23.48 -28.84 8.36
N SER A 34 -22.50 -29.76 8.25
CA SER A 34 -21.40 -29.65 7.26
C SER A 34 -21.93 -29.60 5.82
N SER A 35 -23.08 -30.23 5.56
CA SER A 35 -23.74 -30.16 4.25
C SER A 35 -24.33 -28.78 3.92
N SER A 36 -24.64 -27.98 4.92
CA SER A 36 -25.16 -26.62 4.72
C SER A 36 -24.07 -25.63 4.31
N ILE A 37 -22.80 -25.87 4.70
CA ILE A 37 -21.69 -24.95 4.50
C ILE A 37 -20.74 -25.36 3.37
N SER A 38 -20.67 -26.66 3.05
CA SER A 38 -19.65 -27.19 2.12
C SER A 38 -19.73 -26.66 0.69
N ALA A 39 -20.91 -26.19 0.25
CA ALA A 39 -21.15 -25.66 -1.10
C ALA A 39 -21.22 -24.12 -1.13
N ILE A 40 -21.05 -23.45 0.00
CA ILE A 40 -21.06 -21.99 0.06
C ILE A 40 -19.76 -21.46 -0.53
N ASP A 41 -19.87 -20.62 -1.54
CA ASP A 41 -18.75 -19.96 -2.23
C ASP A 41 -18.52 -18.52 -1.76
N THR A 42 -19.54 -17.90 -1.16
CA THR A 42 -19.53 -16.51 -0.70
C THR A 42 -20.02 -16.43 0.75
N LEU A 43 -19.20 -15.86 1.63
CA LEU A 43 -19.54 -15.65 3.03
C LEU A 43 -19.25 -14.20 3.41
N ILE A 44 -20.32 -13.47 3.81
CA ILE A 44 -20.24 -12.09 4.28
C ILE A 44 -20.72 -12.06 5.72
N ILE A 45 -19.77 -11.90 6.64
CA ILE A 45 -19.97 -11.92 8.10
C ILE A 45 -19.30 -10.71 8.75
N SER A 46 -19.22 -9.62 8.02
CA SER A 46 -18.66 -8.36 8.51
C SER A 46 -19.52 -7.76 9.62
N ASN A 47 -18.88 -6.97 10.51
CA ASN A 47 -19.51 -6.20 11.58
C ASN A 47 -20.43 -7.07 12.49
N SER A 48 -19.93 -8.23 12.90
CA SER A 48 -20.71 -9.24 13.65
C SER A 48 -20.15 -9.52 15.06
N ASN A 49 -19.12 -8.79 15.50
CA ASN A 49 -18.42 -8.96 16.79
C ASN A 49 -17.81 -10.36 16.96
N ILE A 50 -17.37 -10.99 15.89
CA ILE A 50 -16.78 -12.34 15.90
C ILE A 50 -15.34 -12.23 16.43
N GLU A 51 -14.98 -13.10 17.37
CA GLU A 51 -13.64 -13.21 17.93
C GLU A 51 -12.84 -14.38 17.32
N ASN A 52 -13.55 -15.38 16.76
CA ASN A 52 -12.92 -16.59 16.25
C ASN A 52 -13.71 -17.17 15.06
N LEU A 53 -13.00 -17.54 14.00
CA LEU A 53 -13.57 -18.23 12.83
C LEU A 53 -13.25 -19.74 12.81
N GLU A 54 -13.03 -20.39 13.95
CA GLU A 54 -12.92 -21.84 13.99
C GLU A 54 -14.16 -22.49 13.34
N GLY A 55 -13.91 -23.45 12.44
CA GLY A 55 -14.96 -24.05 11.60
C GLY A 55 -15.01 -23.48 10.17
N ILE A 56 -14.35 -22.36 9.87
CA ILE A 56 -14.28 -21.79 8.50
C ILE A 56 -13.70 -22.79 7.49
N SER A 57 -12.86 -23.71 7.94
CA SER A 57 -12.30 -24.79 7.12
C SER A 57 -13.36 -25.77 6.56
N GLY A 58 -14.57 -25.81 7.13
CA GLY A 58 -15.69 -26.58 6.62
C GLY A 58 -16.35 -25.99 5.36
N PHE A 59 -16.07 -24.73 5.03
CA PHE A 59 -16.57 -24.04 3.84
C PHE A 59 -15.67 -24.37 2.63
N HIS A 60 -15.71 -25.60 2.15
CA HIS A 60 -14.78 -26.12 1.16
C HIS A 60 -14.84 -25.43 -0.22
N SER A 61 -15.98 -24.81 -0.56
CA SER A 61 -16.16 -24.09 -1.83
C SER A 61 -15.92 -22.59 -1.72
N LEU A 62 -15.50 -22.10 -0.53
CA LEU A 62 -15.38 -20.67 -0.28
C LEU A 62 -14.31 -20.03 -1.15
N THR A 63 -14.71 -19.02 -1.94
CA THR A 63 -13.87 -18.21 -2.80
C THR A 63 -13.95 -16.72 -2.48
N TYR A 64 -15.01 -16.30 -1.79
CA TYR A 64 -15.24 -14.92 -1.38
C TYR A 64 -15.51 -14.87 0.11
N LEU A 65 -14.65 -14.20 0.88
CA LEU A 65 -14.80 -14.00 2.32
C LEU A 65 -14.71 -12.52 2.68
N ASP A 66 -15.76 -11.99 3.28
CA ASP A 66 -15.76 -10.72 3.98
C ASP A 66 -16.01 -10.98 5.49
N CYS A 67 -14.95 -10.91 6.27
CA CYS A 67 -14.97 -10.98 7.73
C CYS A 67 -14.50 -9.66 8.35
N SER A 68 -14.64 -8.55 7.63
CA SER A 68 -14.21 -7.24 8.06
C SER A 68 -14.97 -6.72 9.28
N VAL A 69 -14.35 -5.80 10.01
CA VAL A 69 -14.95 -5.12 11.18
C VAL A 69 -15.46 -6.14 12.21
N ASN A 70 -14.58 -7.01 12.65
CA ASN A 70 -14.79 -7.98 13.71
C ASN A 70 -13.71 -7.84 14.81
N ASN A 71 -13.56 -8.81 15.70
CA ASN A 71 -12.57 -8.79 16.78
C ASN A 71 -11.58 -9.96 16.65
N LEU A 72 -11.21 -10.31 15.41
CA LEU A 72 -10.33 -11.45 15.13
C LEU A 72 -8.89 -11.13 15.51
N ASP A 73 -8.29 -11.93 16.41
CA ASP A 73 -6.86 -11.90 16.70
C ASP A 73 -6.09 -12.87 15.79
N THR A 74 -6.75 -13.89 15.27
CA THR A 74 -6.18 -14.91 14.37
C THR A 74 -7.16 -15.28 13.27
N LEU A 75 -6.64 -15.66 12.10
CA LEU A 75 -7.42 -16.11 10.96
C LEU A 75 -6.68 -17.23 10.22
N ASP A 76 -7.17 -18.46 10.30
CA ASP A 76 -6.63 -19.63 9.60
C ASP A 76 -7.48 -19.95 8.36
N LEU A 77 -6.89 -19.75 7.18
CA LEU A 77 -7.51 -19.95 5.88
C LEU A 77 -6.78 -21.03 5.04
N THR A 78 -5.99 -21.88 5.68
CA THR A 78 -5.07 -22.82 5.00
C THR A 78 -5.76 -23.81 4.06
N VAL A 79 -7.06 -24.05 4.23
CA VAL A 79 -7.86 -25.00 3.41
C VAL A 79 -8.82 -24.32 2.43
N ASN A 80 -8.87 -22.99 2.38
CA ASN A 80 -9.69 -22.23 1.45
C ASN A 80 -8.88 -21.79 0.24
N TYR A 81 -9.55 -21.45 -0.86
CA TYR A 81 -8.91 -20.99 -2.11
C TYR A 81 -9.58 -19.68 -2.56
N LEU A 82 -9.33 -18.63 -1.81
CA LEU A 82 -10.01 -17.35 -2.00
C LEU A 82 -9.55 -16.61 -3.25
N THR A 83 -10.50 -15.94 -3.90
CA THR A 83 -10.28 -14.92 -4.93
C THR A 83 -10.51 -13.52 -4.38
N PHE A 84 -11.28 -13.40 -3.30
CA PHE A 84 -11.54 -12.17 -2.57
C PHE A 84 -11.43 -12.42 -1.08
N LEU A 85 -10.66 -11.59 -0.39
CA LEU A 85 -10.55 -11.58 1.07
C LEU A 85 -10.61 -10.13 1.56
N ASP A 86 -11.61 -9.85 2.41
CA ASP A 86 -11.65 -8.65 3.23
C ASP A 86 -11.62 -9.07 4.71
N CYS A 87 -10.49 -8.86 5.37
CA CYS A 87 -10.30 -9.04 6.80
C CYS A 87 -9.96 -7.71 7.50
N SER A 88 -10.30 -6.58 6.86
CA SER A 88 -10.02 -5.25 7.39
C SER A 88 -10.75 -4.98 8.71
N GLY A 89 -10.19 -4.10 9.55
CA GLY A 89 -10.82 -3.72 10.82
C GLY A 89 -10.93 -4.90 11.82
N ASN A 90 -9.82 -5.58 12.04
CA ASN A 90 -9.66 -6.64 13.04
C ASN A 90 -8.39 -6.35 13.90
N ASN A 91 -7.94 -7.33 14.69
CA ASN A 91 -6.75 -7.23 15.53
C ASN A 91 -5.62 -8.17 15.03
N LEU A 92 -5.58 -8.45 13.73
CA LEU A 92 -4.65 -9.44 13.17
C LEU A 92 -3.21 -8.91 13.17
N GLU A 93 -2.28 -9.66 13.78
CA GLU A 93 -0.85 -9.42 13.70
C GLU A 93 -0.16 -10.24 12.58
N TYR A 94 -0.79 -11.35 12.19
CA TYR A 94 -0.28 -12.29 11.19
C TYR A 94 -1.41 -12.92 10.38
N ILE A 95 -1.14 -13.21 9.11
CA ILE A 95 -2.00 -14.00 8.24
C ILE A 95 -1.15 -14.78 7.23
N ASP A 96 -1.49 -16.04 6.98
CA ASP A 96 -0.92 -16.83 5.88
C ASP A 96 -1.92 -16.93 4.73
N ILE A 97 -1.59 -16.28 3.63
CA ILE A 97 -2.37 -16.29 2.39
C ILE A 97 -1.62 -16.97 1.23
N SER A 98 -0.54 -17.69 1.52
CA SER A 98 0.34 -18.30 0.51
C SER A 98 -0.35 -19.33 -0.37
N ASN A 99 -1.45 -19.94 0.11
CA ASN A 99 -2.24 -20.90 -0.65
C ASN A 99 -3.29 -20.25 -1.58
N HIS A 100 -3.57 -18.96 -1.45
CA HIS A 100 -4.59 -18.25 -2.24
C HIS A 100 -4.01 -17.71 -3.55
N LEU A 101 -3.52 -18.59 -4.43
CA LEU A 101 -2.82 -18.22 -5.67
C LEU A 101 -3.70 -17.43 -6.66
N ALA A 102 -5.02 -17.58 -6.57
CA ALA A 102 -5.99 -16.88 -7.40
C ALA A 102 -6.58 -15.62 -6.75
N LEU A 103 -5.98 -15.14 -5.65
CA LEU A 103 -6.46 -13.96 -4.94
C LEU A 103 -6.32 -12.72 -5.81
N LEU A 104 -7.45 -12.07 -6.09
CA LEU A 104 -7.54 -10.86 -6.91
C LEU A 104 -7.65 -9.60 -6.07
N THR A 105 -8.34 -9.71 -4.93
CA THR A 105 -8.55 -8.60 -4.01
C THR A 105 -8.18 -9.03 -2.59
N PHE A 106 -7.29 -8.29 -1.99
CA PHE A 106 -6.91 -8.45 -0.59
C PHE A 106 -7.03 -7.13 0.15
N LYS A 107 -7.91 -7.10 1.14
CA LYS A 107 -8.10 -5.98 2.05
C LYS A 107 -7.80 -6.44 3.47
N CYS A 108 -6.76 -5.84 4.04
CA CYS A 108 -6.31 -6.13 5.40
C CYS A 108 -5.98 -4.86 6.18
N ASN A 109 -6.52 -3.73 5.74
CA ASN A 109 -6.36 -2.43 6.38
C ASN A 109 -7.00 -2.39 7.78
N TYR A 110 -6.55 -1.46 8.64
CA TYR A 110 -6.98 -1.37 10.05
C TYR A 110 -6.78 -2.70 10.79
N ASN A 111 -5.53 -3.17 10.85
CA ASN A 111 -5.08 -4.32 11.62
C ASN A 111 -3.75 -3.98 12.33
N GLU A 112 -3.04 -4.99 12.86
CA GLU A 112 -1.79 -4.81 13.58
C GLU A 112 -0.59 -5.44 12.85
N PHE A 113 -0.66 -5.60 11.54
CA PHE A 113 0.40 -6.20 10.74
C PHE A 113 1.68 -5.38 10.77
N SER A 114 2.77 -5.96 11.25
CA SER A 114 4.13 -5.40 11.12
C SER A 114 4.87 -5.93 9.89
N GLN A 115 4.41 -7.04 9.32
CA GLN A 115 4.91 -7.69 8.11
C GLN A 115 3.74 -8.33 7.36
N LEU A 116 3.82 -8.35 6.02
CA LEU A 116 2.91 -9.06 5.14
C LEU A 116 3.71 -9.70 4.01
N ASP A 117 3.40 -10.96 3.69
CA ASP A 117 3.95 -11.65 2.53
C ASP A 117 2.83 -11.90 1.51
N VAL A 118 2.92 -11.24 0.36
CA VAL A 118 2.00 -11.35 -0.77
C VAL A 118 2.67 -11.96 -2.01
N ASN A 119 3.89 -12.49 -1.87
CA ASN A 119 4.70 -12.97 -3.00
C ASN A 119 4.05 -14.14 -3.75
N ALA A 120 3.28 -14.99 -3.07
CA ALA A 120 2.56 -16.10 -3.68
C ALA A 120 1.31 -15.64 -4.46
N ASN A 121 0.77 -14.47 -4.14
CA ASN A 121 -0.52 -13.97 -4.65
C ASN A 121 -0.32 -13.16 -5.94
N THR A 122 0.30 -13.78 -6.93
CA THR A 122 0.72 -13.12 -8.18
C THR A 122 -0.44 -12.63 -9.05
N SER A 123 -1.67 -13.02 -8.74
CA SER A 123 -2.89 -12.58 -9.43
C SER A 123 -3.51 -11.30 -8.86
N LEU A 124 -2.95 -10.72 -7.79
CA LEU A 124 -3.51 -9.54 -7.13
C LEU A 124 -3.66 -8.36 -8.09
N LEU A 125 -4.88 -7.79 -8.07
CA LEU A 125 -5.26 -6.57 -8.79
C LEU A 125 -5.47 -5.40 -7.83
N TYR A 126 -6.03 -5.66 -6.64
CA TYR A 126 -6.40 -4.67 -5.63
C TYR A 126 -5.84 -5.08 -4.29
N PHE A 127 -4.98 -4.23 -3.72
CA PHE A 127 -4.35 -4.48 -2.44
C PHE A 127 -4.47 -3.28 -1.52
N GLU A 128 -5.16 -3.45 -0.39
CA GLU A 128 -5.35 -2.46 0.65
C GLU A 128 -4.77 -2.96 1.97
N CYS A 129 -3.67 -2.35 2.42
CA CYS A 129 -2.99 -2.66 3.68
C CYS A 129 -2.71 -1.40 4.53
N TYR A 130 -3.48 -0.33 4.30
CA TYR A 130 -3.32 0.93 5.04
C TYR A 130 -3.74 0.80 6.51
N GLU A 131 -3.31 1.75 7.36
CA GLU A 131 -3.56 1.73 8.82
C GLU A 131 -3.12 0.40 9.44
N ASN A 132 -1.81 0.11 9.29
CA ASN A 132 -1.09 -1.01 9.89
C ASN A 132 0.25 -0.53 10.47
N GLN A 133 1.15 -1.44 10.80
CA GLN A 133 2.46 -1.14 11.37
C GLN A 133 3.62 -1.60 10.45
N LEU A 134 3.37 -1.69 9.13
CA LEU A 134 4.32 -2.22 8.15
C LEU A 134 5.57 -1.35 8.06
N VAL A 135 6.74 -1.95 8.25
CA VAL A 135 8.04 -1.30 8.08
C VAL A 135 8.64 -1.51 6.69
N SER A 136 8.17 -2.52 5.99
CA SER A 136 8.53 -2.86 4.61
C SER A 136 7.36 -3.52 3.90
N LEU A 137 7.30 -3.40 2.57
CA LEU A 137 6.31 -4.04 1.71
C LEU A 137 6.98 -4.43 0.40
N ASP A 138 6.93 -5.71 0.05
CA ASP A 138 7.42 -6.24 -1.22
C ASP A 138 6.22 -6.63 -2.08
N VAL A 139 6.04 -5.95 -3.22
CA VAL A 139 5.00 -6.18 -4.21
C VAL A 139 5.57 -6.59 -5.57
N SER A 140 6.86 -6.92 -5.63
CA SER A 140 7.58 -7.23 -6.87
C SER A 140 7.03 -8.43 -7.64
N SER A 141 6.34 -9.35 -6.96
CA SER A 141 5.68 -10.52 -7.57
C SER A 141 4.27 -10.23 -8.08
N ASN A 142 3.67 -9.10 -7.69
CA ASN A 142 2.26 -8.78 -7.97
C ASN A 142 2.12 -7.91 -9.23
N ILE A 143 2.65 -8.38 -10.35
CA ILE A 143 2.81 -7.62 -11.60
C ILE A 143 1.49 -7.19 -12.26
N PHE A 144 0.35 -7.72 -11.82
CA PHE A 144 -0.98 -7.33 -12.30
C PHE A 144 -1.66 -6.29 -11.38
N LEU A 145 -0.96 -5.82 -10.35
CA LEU A 145 -1.52 -4.88 -9.38
C LEU A 145 -1.90 -3.57 -10.07
N THR A 146 -3.16 -3.19 -9.96
CA THR A 146 -3.71 -1.95 -10.55
C THR A 146 -3.99 -0.88 -9.50
N GLU A 147 -4.18 -1.28 -8.25
CA GLU A 147 -4.41 -0.39 -7.13
C GLU A 147 -3.66 -0.87 -5.89
N LEU A 148 -2.82 0.01 -5.33
CA LEU A 148 -2.13 -0.19 -4.06
C LEU A 148 -2.46 0.95 -3.11
N ARG A 149 -3.01 0.59 -1.92
CA ARG A 149 -3.21 1.49 -0.79
C ARG A 149 -2.44 0.99 0.42
N CYS A 150 -1.30 1.63 0.68
CA CYS A 150 -0.40 1.29 1.80
C CYS A 150 -0.13 2.49 2.72
N ASN A 151 -1.03 3.47 2.71
CA ASN A 151 -0.93 4.67 3.54
C ASN A 151 -1.03 4.36 5.04
N ALA A 152 -0.58 5.28 5.88
CA ALA A 152 -0.59 5.14 7.34
C ALA A 152 0.09 3.84 7.81
N ASN A 153 1.36 3.71 7.44
CA ASN A 153 2.28 2.67 7.84
C ASN A 153 3.63 3.28 8.26
N GLN A 154 4.68 2.48 8.37
CA GLN A 154 6.02 2.93 8.74
C GLN A 154 7.04 2.69 7.61
N LEU A 155 6.58 2.67 6.35
CA LEU A 155 7.41 2.38 5.20
C LEU A 155 8.44 3.48 4.98
N SER A 156 9.72 3.12 4.94
CA SER A 156 10.83 4.01 4.58
C SER A 156 11.31 3.81 3.14
N TYR A 157 10.82 2.75 2.49
CA TYR A 157 11.16 2.34 1.14
C TYR A 157 9.93 1.70 0.47
N LEU A 158 9.70 2.00 -0.80
CA LEU A 158 8.69 1.37 -1.65
C LEU A 158 9.24 1.28 -3.07
N ASP A 159 9.29 0.07 -3.60
CA ASP A 159 9.67 -0.22 -4.99
C ASP A 159 8.46 -0.74 -5.74
N VAL A 160 8.19 -0.14 -6.89
CA VAL A 160 7.06 -0.48 -7.76
C VAL A 160 7.54 -0.91 -9.16
N GLU A 161 8.76 -1.53 -9.22
CA GLU A 161 9.37 -2.04 -10.44
C GLU A 161 8.43 -2.98 -11.20
N GLY A 162 8.21 -2.70 -12.48
CA GLY A 162 7.41 -3.54 -13.38
C GLY A 162 5.91 -3.52 -13.14
N LEU A 163 5.42 -2.66 -12.25
CA LEU A 163 3.98 -2.43 -12.07
C LEU A 163 3.48 -1.34 -13.03
N ASP A 164 2.20 -1.42 -13.39
CA ASP A 164 1.51 -0.36 -14.15
C ASP A 164 0.14 -0.06 -13.53
N MET A 165 0.20 0.57 -12.38
CA MET A 165 -0.97 0.88 -11.54
C MET A 165 -1.75 2.09 -12.07
N TYR A 166 -3.05 2.12 -11.75
CA TYR A 166 -3.91 3.30 -11.91
C TYR A 166 -3.98 4.16 -10.65
N VAL A 167 -3.85 3.52 -9.47
CA VAL A 167 -3.98 4.18 -8.16
C VAL A 167 -2.83 3.75 -7.26
N LEU A 168 -2.11 4.74 -6.73
CA LEU A 168 -1.13 4.56 -5.66
C LEU A 168 -1.43 5.54 -4.53
N VAL A 169 -1.71 5.00 -3.33
CA VAL A 169 -1.90 5.77 -2.10
C VAL A 169 -0.88 5.29 -1.07
N CYS A 170 0.07 6.15 -0.73
CA CYS A 170 1.15 5.85 0.22
C CYS A 170 1.37 6.98 1.23
N ASP A 171 0.33 7.78 1.49
CA ASP A 171 0.38 8.88 2.47
C ASP A 171 0.77 8.39 3.87
N ASN A 172 1.25 9.31 4.74
CA ASN A 172 1.55 8.99 6.15
C ASN A 172 2.51 7.80 6.29
N ASN A 173 3.67 7.91 5.66
CA ASN A 173 4.78 6.97 5.75
C ASN A 173 6.08 7.74 6.00
N GLN A 174 7.23 7.10 5.83
CA GLN A 174 8.55 7.69 5.99
C GLN A 174 9.34 7.71 4.67
N LEU A 175 8.63 7.65 3.54
CA LEU A 175 9.22 7.53 2.20
C LEU A 175 10.01 8.79 1.82
N THR A 176 11.19 8.61 1.23
CA THR A 176 11.98 9.69 0.63
C THR A 176 11.92 9.66 -0.90
N THR A 177 11.60 8.51 -1.47
CA THR A 177 11.39 8.24 -2.90
C THR A 177 10.41 7.06 -3.06
N ILE A 178 9.85 6.92 -4.24
CA ILE A 178 9.21 5.69 -4.72
C ILE A 178 10.07 5.21 -5.87
N ASP A 179 10.77 4.09 -5.67
CA ASP A 179 11.67 3.57 -6.68
C ASP A 179 10.87 2.99 -7.84
N ASN A 180 11.37 3.18 -9.06
CA ASN A 180 10.74 2.73 -10.31
C ASN A 180 9.30 3.25 -10.54
N LEU A 181 8.93 4.39 -9.91
CA LEU A 181 7.62 5.00 -10.13
C LEU A 181 7.36 5.28 -11.62
N SER A 182 8.41 5.61 -12.40
CA SER A 182 8.33 5.89 -13.84
C SER A 182 7.76 4.75 -14.69
N ASP A 183 7.76 3.52 -14.18
CA ASP A 183 7.23 2.35 -14.89
C ASP A 183 5.70 2.37 -14.93
N ASN A 184 5.07 3.06 -13.98
CA ASN A 184 3.62 3.16 -13.81
C ASN A 184 2.99 4.23 -14.72
N VAL A 185 3.15 4.07 -16.02
CA VAL A 185 2.73 5.09 -17.03
C VAL A 185 1.21 5.31 -17.09
N SER A 186 0.43 4.35 -16.63
CA SER A 186 -1.04 4.41 -16.55
C SER A 186 -1.58 5.13 -15.31
N LEU A 187 -0.69 5.63 -14.43
CA LEU A 187 -1.07 6.21 -13.15
C LEU A 187 -1.97 7.44 -13.33
N LYS A 188 -3.14 7.42 -12.67
CA LYS A 188 -4.16 8.48 -12.70
C LYS A 188 -4.32 9.16 -11.35
N PHE A 189 -4.08 8.45 -10.28
CA PHE A 189 -4.22 8.91 -8.91
C PHE A 189 -2.94 8.60 -8.13
N LEU A 190 -2.28 9.64 -7.63
CA LEU A 190 -1.12 9.54 -6.75
C LEU A 190 -1.37 10.35 -5.48
N SER A 191 -1.34 9.68 -4.32
CA SER A 191 -1.34 10.33 -3.02
C SER A 191 -0.14 9.86 -2.21
N CYS A 192 0.76 10.79 -1.88
CA CYS A 192 2.00 10.56 -1.15
C CYS A 192 2.28 11.65 -0.12
N SER A 193 1.23 12.26 0.41
CA SER A 193 1.31 13.32 1.44
C SER A 193 1.86 12.78 2.76
N ASN A 194 2.37 13.68 3.61
CA ASN A 194 2.93 13.31 4.93
C ASN A 194 4.02 12.24 4.82
N ASN A 195 5.04 12.54 4.03
CA ASN A 195 6.23 11.71 3.83
C ASN A 195 7.49 12.60 3.91
N ASN A 196 8.62 12.09 3.44
CA ASN A 196 9.90 12.79 3.45
C ASN A 196 10.44 13.07 2.02
N PHE A 197 9.57 13.23 1.02
CA PHE A 197 10.00 13.46 -0.37
C PHE A 197 10.69 14.81 -0.53
N TYR A 198 11.92 14.80 -1.08
CA TYR A 198 12.62 16.01 -1.51
C TYR A 198 12.32 16.38 -2.96
N SER A 199 12.02 15.39 -3.79
CA SER A 199 11.63 15.55 -5.19
C SER A 199 10.60 14.51 -5.58
N LEU A 200 9.78 14.83 -6.57
CA LEU A 200 8.79 13.92 -7.14
C LEU A 200 8.82 14.09 -8.66
N LEU A 201 9.23 13.02 -9.36
CA LEU A 201 9.38 13.03 -10.82
C LEU A 201 8.12 12.46 -11.46
N LEU A 202 7.31 13.33 -12.07
CA LEU A 202 6.02 12.97 -12.64
C LEU A 202 5.96 12.99 -14.17
N SER A 203 7.07 13.31 -14.85
CA SER A 203 7.10 13.47 -16.32
C SER A 203 6.66 12.23 -17.10
N ALA A 204 6.81 11.03 -16.52
CA ALA A 204 6.37 9.76 -17.11
C ALA A 204 4.86 9.48 -16.97
N HIS A 205 4.09 10.32 -16.25
CA HIS A 205 2.71 10.06 -15.89
C HIS A 205 1.72 11.10 -16.48
N PRO A 206 1.57 11.17 -17.79
CA PRO A 206 0.74 12.21 -18.44
C PRO A 206 -0.76 12.04 -18.17
N GLN A 207 -1.19 10.88 -17.65
CA GLN A 207 -2.58 10.57 -17.34
C GLN A 207 -3.00 10.96 -15.92
N LEU A 208 -2.08 11.47 -15.09
CA LEU A 208 -2.41 11.90 -13.73
C LEU A 208 -3.52 12.95 -13.72
N ASN A 209 -4.58 12.64 -12.99
CA ASN A 209 -5.71 13.51 -12.74
C ASN A 209 -5.72 14.06 -11.31
N TRP A 210 -5.14 13.31 -10.37
CA TRP A 210 -5.02 13.62 -8.96
C TRP A 210 -3.59 13.46 -8.48
N VAL A 211 -3.02 14.50 -7.86
CA VAL A 211 -1.74 14.47 -7.18
C VAL A 211 -1.88 15.13 -5.81
N SER A 212 -1.62 14.38 -4.75
CA SER A 212 -1.50 14.88 -3.39
C SER A 212 -0.10 14.56 -2.87
N CYS A 213 0.71 15.61 -2.63
CA CYS A 213 2.07 15.52 -2.11
C CYS A 213 2.31 16.56 -1.00
N SER A 214 1.26 16.92 -0.28
CA SER A 214 1.30 17.86 0.84
C SER A 214 2.17 17.35 2.00
N ASN A 215 2.67 18.24 2.85
CA ASN A 215 3.49 17.90 4.02
C ASN A 215 4.67 16.99 3.65
N ASN A 216 5.50 17.46 2.74
CA ASN A 216 6.76 16.84 2.34
C ASN A 216 7.91 17.88 2.43
N GLN A 217 9.05 17.55 1.87
CA GLN A 217 10.22 18.42 1.82
C GLN A 217 10.57 18.83 0.39
N LEU A 218 9.57 18.86 -0.51
CA LEU A 218 9.77 19.16 -1.93
C LEU A 218 10.37 20.56 -2.09
N PHE A 219 11.38 20.67 -2.93
CA PHE A 219 11.96 21.94 -3.33
C PHE A 219 11.65 22.28 -4.82
N GLN A 220 11.18 21.31 -5.58
CA GLN A 220 10.70 21.48 -6.94
C GLN A 220 9.57 20.50 -7.25
N LEU A 221 8.69 20.91 -8.15
CA LEU A 221 7.63 20.06 -8.69
C LEU A 221 7.39 20.46 -10.15
N ASP A 222 7.45 19.50 -11.05
CA ASP A 222 7.11 19.68 -12.46
C ASP A 222 5.86 18.88 -12.82
N ILE A 223 4.79 19.61 -13.14
CA ILE A 223 3.50 19.07 -13.59
C ILE A 223 3.13 19.58 -14.98
N SER A 224 4.13 20.02 -15.76
CA SER A 224 3.91 20.55 -17.12
C SER A 224 3.42 19.50 -18.12
N SER A 225 3.68 18.22 -17.83
CA SER A 225 3.25 17.10 -18.68
C SER A 225 1.83 16.60 -18.36
N GLN A 226 1.22 17.06 -17.26
CA GLN A 226 -0.07 16.57 -16.76
C GLN A 226 -1.23 17.48 -17.21
N ALA A 227 -1.51 17.50 -18.52
CA ALA A 227 -2.56 18.36 -19.08
C ALA A 227 -3.98 18.08 -18.52
N GLY A 228 -4.21 16.87 -17.98
CA GLY A 228 -5.48 16.45 -17.39
C GLY A 228 -5.56 16.54 -15.87
N LEU A 229 -4.57 17.18 -15.22
CA LEU A 229 -4.52 17.27 -13.75
C LEU A 229 -5.59 18.23 -13.24
N ASN A 230 -6.57 17.71 -12.52
CA ASN A 230 -7.66 18.50 -11.94
C ASN A 230 -7.45 18.78 -10.45
N TYR A 231 -6.81 17.85 -9.75
CA TYR A 231 -6.61 17.93 -8.30
C TYR A 231 -5.13 17.88 -7.97
N LEU A 232 -4.64 18.98 -7.41
CA LEU A 232 -3.26 19.15 -6.96
C LEU A 232 -3.27 19.63 -5.51
N PHE A 233 -2.54 18.97 -4.62
CA PHE A 233 -2.34 19.38 -3.23
C PHE A 233 -0.87 19.34 -2.90
N THR A 234 -0.27 20.51 -2.61
CA THR A 234 1.16 20.67 -2.34
C THR A 234 1.47 21.47 -1.08
N TRP A 235 0.45 21.83 -0.31
CA TRP A 235 0.65 22.63 0.91
C TRP A 235 1.54 21.89 1.93
N GLY A 236 2.24 22.64 2.80
CA GLY A 236 3.18 22.05 3.75
C GLY A 236 4.51 21.59 3.13
N ASN A 237 4.94 22.20 2.00
CA ASN A 237 6.25 22.02 1.40
C ASN A 237 7.04 23.34 1.49
N PRO A 238 7.71 23.61 2.62
CA PRO A 238 8.26 24.95 2.89
C PRO A 238 9.37 25.38 1.95
N SER A 239 10.01 24.44 1.26
CA SER A 239 11.08 24.72 0.29
C SER A 239 10.59 24.78 -1.16
N LEU A 240 9.32 24.43 -1.43
CA LEU A 240 8.74 24.48 -2.77
C LEU A 240 8.27 25.89 -3.09
N ASN A 241 9.02 26.63 -3.90
CA ASN A 241 8.63 27.96 -4.31
C ASN A 241 7.93 27.95 -5.68
N CYS A 242 8.52 27.29 -6.66
CA CYS A 242 8.05 27.29 -8.03
C CYS A 242 7.48 25.93 -8.42
N ILE A 243 6.25 25.91 -8.94
CA ILE A 243 5.61 24.72 -9.53
C ILE A 243 5.60 24.94 -11.05
N ASN A 244 6.30 24.03 -11.77
CA ASN A 244 6.38 24.10 -13.22
C ASN A 244 5.09 23.57 -13.86
N VAL A 245 4.48 24.38 -14.73
CA VAL A 245 3.21 24.08 -15.40
C VAL A 245 3.27 24.40 -16.89
N SER A 246 2.43 23.76 -17.68
CA SER A 246 2.34 24.09 -19.12
C SER A 246 1.63 25.43 -19.40
N ASP A 247 0.64 25.80 -18.55
CA ASP A 247 -0.15 27.02 -18.67
C ASP A 247 -0.37 27.67 -17.30
N VAL A 248 0.28 28.80 -17.09
CA VAL A 248 0.23 29.56 -15.84
C VAL A 248 -1.16 30.18 -15.59
N VAL A 249 -1.87 30.57 -16.65
CA VAL A 249 -3.20 31.18 -16.53
C VAL A 249 -4.21 30.16 -16.05
N VAL A 250 -4.17 28.97 -16.65
CA VAL A 250 -5.01 27.83 -16.24
C VAL A 250 -4.68 27.42 -14.82
N ALA A 251 -3.39 27.28 -14.47
CA ALA A 251 -2.97 26.88 -13.15
C ALA A 251 -3.47 27.83 -12.06
N ASN A 252 -3.29 29.14 -12.25
CA ASN A 252 -3.79 30.16 -11.30
C ASN A 252 -5.32 30.24 -11.20
N ALA A 253 -6.04 29.80 -12.22
CA ALA A 253 -7.51 29.73 -12.18
C ALA A 253 -8.03 28.44 -11.54
N THR A 254 -7.22 27.37 -11.55
CA THR A 254 -7.62 26.04 -11.08
C THR A 254 -7.26 25.81 -9.62
N TRP A 255 -6.06 26.23 -9.19
CA TRP A 255 -5.56 25.94 -7.86
C TRP A 255 -5.35 27.19 -7.03
N SER A 256 -5.90 27.18 -5.82
CA SER A 256 -5.90 28.31 -4.89
C SER A 256 -4.90 28.11 -3.74
N VAL A 257 -4.51 29.22 -3.13
CA VAL A 257 -3.68 29.21 -1.92
C VAL A 257 -4.48 28.64 -0.75
N TRP A 258 -3.81 27.81 0.05
CA TRP A 258 -4.37 27.26 1.29
C TRP A 258 -4.59 28.38 2.32
N ASP A 259 -5.81 28.55 2.79
CA ASP A 259 -6.22 29.60 3.75
C ASP A 259 -6.43 29.09 5.19
N GLY A 260 -6.09 27.81 5.44
CA GLY A 260 -6.31 27.12 6.72
C GLY A 260 -7.57 26.26 6.75
N GLN A 261 -8.45 26.36 5.73
CA GLN A 261 -9.66 25.55 5.59
C GLN A 261 -9.79 24.94 4.19
N SER A 262 -9.35 25.66 3.17
CA SER A 262 -9.42 25.23 1.77
C SER A 262 -8.22 25.74 0.98
N GLY A 263 -7.98 25.12 -0.17
CA GLY A 263 -6.88 25.47 -1.08
C GLY A 263 -5.98 24.30 -1.39
N ASN A 264 -5.03 24.55 -2.29
CA ASN A 264 -4.23 23.53 -2.93
C ASN A 264 -2.72 23.68 -2.68
N ILE A 265 -2.26 24.95 -2.54
CA ILE A 265 -0.85 25.30 -2.49
C ILE A 265 -0.57 26.25 -1.32
N ASP A 266 0.67 26.34 -0.86
CA ASP A 266 1.08 27.33 0.14
C ASP A 266 1.14 28.75 -0.47
N GLY A 267 1.01 29.78 0.38
CA GLY A 267 0.98 31.19 -0.04
C GLY A 267 2.30 31.70 -0.65
N HIS A 268 3.40 30.96 -0.49
CA HIS A 268 4.69 31.28 -1.10
C HIS A 268 4.95 30.53 -2.43
N HIS A 269 4.10 29.56 -2.79
CA HIS A 269 4.18 28.87 -4.06
C HIS A 269 3.67 29.78 -5.20
N TYR A 270 4.30 29.69 -6.35
CA TYR A 270 3.86 30.31 -7.59
C TYR A 270 4.01 29.37 -8.77
N PHE A 271 3.16 29.54 -9.78
CA PHE A 271 3.23 28.76 -11.03
C PHE A 271 4.08 29.48 -12.07
N SER A 272 4.89 28.72 -12.81
CA SER A 272 5.70 29.22 -13.91
C SER A 272 5.80 28.15 -15.01
N ALA A 273 5.91 28.57 -16.27
CA ALA A 273 6.23 27.68 -17.38
C ALA A 273 7.76 27.42 -17.50
N ASN A 274 8.55 28.10 -16.72
CA ASN A 274 10.01 27.97 -16.67
C ASN A 274 10.47 28.17 -15.24
N CYS A 275 10.18 27.20 -14.36
CA CYS A 275 10.85 27.18 -13.05
C CYS A 275 12.33 26.95 -13.32
N SER A 276 13.14 28.00 -13.28
CA SER A 276 14.57 27.83 -13.30
C SER A 276 14.97 27.01 -12.08
N ILE A 277 15.44 25.80 -12.32
CA ILE A 277 16.19 25.05 -11.30
C ILE A 277 17.42 25.93 -11.06
N SER A 278 17.36 26.77 -10.03
CA SER A 278 18.54 27.51 -9.61
C SER A 278 19.58 26.45 -9.27
N SER A 279 20.51 26.33 -10.21
CA SER A 279 21.75 25.53 -10.20
C SER A 279 21.93 24.63 -8.97
N VAL A 280 22.17 23.40 -9.25
CA VAL A 280 22.82 22.26 -8.55
C VAL A 280 23.75 22.58 -7.34
N ASN A 281 23.82 23.81 -6.84
CA ASN A 281 24.73 24.23 -5.78
C ASN A 281 24.19 24.12 -4.34
N GLU A 282 22.93 23.74 -4.12
CA GLU A 282 22.40 23.51 -2.78
C GLU A 282 22.14 22.03 -2.44
N PHE A 283 22.42 21.12 -3.36
CA PHE A 283 22.43 19.67 -3.07
C PHE A 283 23.69 19.25 -2.32
N LYS A 284 23.97 19.90 -1.20
CA LYS A 284 25.08 19.46 -0.35
C LYS A 284 24.83 18.14 0.39
N ASP A 285 23.63 17.58 0.32
CA ASP A 285 23.26 16.36 1.07
C ASP A 285 22.77 15.18 0.22
N CYS A 286 22.67 15.29 -1.12
CA CYS A 286 22.53 14.08 -1.96
C CYS A 286 23.91 13.45 -2.15
N LYS A 287 24.36 12.73 -1.15
CA LYS A 287 25.60 11.98 -1.19
C LYS A 287 25.59 10.99 -2.34
N LYS A 288 26.41 11.23 -3.35
CA LYS A 288 26.62 10.25 -4.43
C LYS A 288 27.52 9.13 -3.96
N ILE A 289 27.16 7.90 -4.27
CA ILE A 289 28.03 6.75 -4.02
C ILE A 289 29.27 6.93 -4.92
N SER A 290 30.42 7.14 -4.30
CA SER A 290 31.69 7.26 -5.00
C SER A 290 32.38 5.92 -5.21
N SER A 291 32.19 4.98 -4.27
CA SER A 291 32.77 3.63 -4.32
C SER A 291 31.98 2.67 -3.44
N VAL A 292 32.00 1.39 -3.79
CA VAL A 292 31.39 0.30 -3.02
C VAL A 292 32.48 -0.70 -2.65
N PHE A 293 32.47 -1.13 -1.38
CA PHE A 293 33.45 -2.08 -0.86
C PHE A 293 32.74 -3.27 -0.24
N ASN A 294 33.37 -4.44 -0.31
CA ASN A 294 32.97 -5.59 0.47
C ASN A 294 33.35 -5.39 1.97
N MET A 295 32.92 -6.32 2.83
CA MET A 295 33.20 -6.24 4.28
C MET A 295 34.69 -6.35 4.63
N TYR A 296 35.54 -6.70 3.68
CA TYR A 296 37.01 -6.75 3.83
C TYR A 296 37.70 -5.46 3.34
N GLY A 297 36.91 -4.44 2.91
CA GLY A 297 37.44 -3.16 2.44
C GLY A 297 37.97 -3.18 1.02
N GLN A 298 37.70 -4.22 0.22
CA GLN A 298 38.09 -4.30 -1.18
C GLN A 298 36.97 -3.69 -2.03
N GLU A 299 37.34 -2.85 -3.00
CA GLU A 299 36.38 -2.26 -3.92
C GLU A 299 35.70 -3.35 -4.78
N THR A 300 34.39 -3.26 -4.94
CA THR A 300 33.58 -4.29 -5.60
C THR A 300 32.41 -3.65 -6.35
N GLN A 301 31.77 -4.43 -7.20
CA GLN A 301 30.50 -4.04 -7.80
C GLN A 301 29.34 -4.34 -6.82
N LEU A 302 28.16 -3.76 -7.09
CA LEU A 302 26.94 -4.02 -6.34
C LEU A 302 26.60 -5.51 -6.42
N ILE A 303 26.58 -6.18 -5.26
CA ILE A 303 26.22 -7.60 -5.14
C ILE A 303 24.97 -7.64 -4.24
N LYS A 304 23.85 -8.07 -4.80
CA LYS A 304 22.57 -8.22 -4.09
C LYS A 304 22.70 -9.26 -2.96
N ASN A 305 21.95 -9.08 -1.90
CA ASN A 305 21.92 -9.97 -0.71
C ASN A 305 23.27 -10.12 0.01
N THR A 306 24.18 -9.17 -0.17
CA THR A 306 25.47 -9.14 0.51
C THR A 306 25.65 -7.78 1.19
N PRO A 307 26.01 -7.74 2.49
CA PRO A 307 26.31 -6.47 3.14
C PRO A 307 27.52 -5.81 2.48
N LEU A 308 27.36 -4.58 2.05
CA LEU A 308 28.40 -3.79 1.41
C LEU A 308 28.61 -2.47 2.16
N LEU A 309 29.80 -1.91 2.04
CA LEU A 309 30.16 -0.58 2.53
C LEU A 309 30.08 0.40 1.37
N TYR A 310 29.21 1.39 1.49
CA TYR A 310 29.01 2.45 0.50
C TYR A 310 29.79 3.68 0.96
N ARG A 311 30.75 4.10 0.16
CA ARG A 311 31.44 5.38 0.36
C ARG A 311 30.77 6.43 -0.49
N TYR A 312 30.44 7.55 0.11
CA TYR A 312 29.82 8.69 -0.53
C TYR A 312 30.89 9.73 -0.92
N ASP A 313 30.52 10.65 -1.78
CA ASP A 313 31.37 11.75 -2.27
C ASP A 313 31.80 12.72 -1.17
N ASP A 314 31.06 12.81 -0.07
CA ASP A 314 31.41 13.56 1.13
C ASP A 314 32.39 12.79 2.07
N GLY A 315 32.82 11.60 1.67
CA GLY A 315 33.72 10.73 2.44
C GLY A 315 33.05 9.89 3.51
N THR A 316 31.74 10.03 3.75
CA THR A 316 31.02 9.16 4.70
C THR A 316 30.90 7.75 4.19
N ILE A 317 30.90 6.76 5.12
CA ILE A 317 30.76 5.35 4.80
C ILE A 317 29.54 4.81 5.53
N GLN A 318 28.65 4.15 4.82
CA GLN A 318 27.50 3.46 5.38
C GLN A 318 27.51 1.97 5.01
N LYS A 319 27.17 1.11 5.95
CA LYS A 319 26.93 -0.30 5.69
C LYS A 319 25.47 -0.48 5.27
N LYS A 320 25.24 -1.06 4.11
CA LYS A 320 23.89 -1.40 3.62
C LYS A 320 23.85 -2.84 3.14
N LEU A 321 22.70 -3.48 3.37
CA LEU A 321 22.33 -4.75 2.78
C LEU A 321 21.19 -4.47 1.82
N ILE A 322 21.43 -4.60 0.53
CA ILE A 322 20.36 -4.54 -0.47
C ILE A 322 19.83 -5.95 -0.59
N LEU A 323 18.67 -6.17 -0.02
CA LEU A 323 17.91 -7.40 -0.18
C LEU A 323 17.22 -7.37 -1.55
N LYS A 324 17.09 -8.54 -2.14
CA LYS A 324 16.31 -8.69 -3.37
C LYS A 324 14.93 -9.13 -3.00
#